data_5235360d47a36deb21d8a0361c2272f5
#
_entry.id   5235360d47a36deb21d8a0361c2272f5
#
_cell.length_a   1.000
_cell.length_b   1.000
_cell.length_c   1.000
_cell.angle_alpha   90.00
_cell.angle_beta   90.00
_cell.angle_gamma   90.00
#
_symmetry.space_group_name_H-M   'P 1'
#
loop_
_entity.id
_entity.type
_entity.pdbx_description
1 polymer ?
#
loop_
_entity_poly.entity_id
_entity_poly.type
_entity_poly.pdbx_seq_one_letter_code
_entity_poly.pdbx_strand_id
1 'polypeptide(L)'
;MEQLLKSDFYFDLPEELIAQDPLEDRSSSRLLVLDKNTGDVEHHGFKDILEYLHEGDCLVINNTKVIPARLMGEREGTGASIEVLPLKRKENDVWETLVKPGKKAKPGTKISFGNGLLIGEVIDIVEEGNRLIQFSYEGIFEEILDQLGQMPLPPYITHQLQDKNRYQTVYAKHDGSAAAPTAGLHFTPELLQAVKEKGVEIAEVTLHVGLGTFRPVKEDNLLNHHMHSEFYNIEQSEADKINKAKLAGKRVISVGTTSTRTLESAADENGMLKACSGWTEIFIYPGYQFKVIDALITNFHLPESTLVMLVSALAGREHVLNAYKQAVEERYRFFSFGDAMFIADLSK
;
A
#
# COMPACT_ATOMS: atom_id res chain seq x y z
N MET A 1 -29.08 -10.69 3.54
CA MET A 1 -27.68 -10.31 3.83
C MET A 1 -27.74 -9.13 4.78
N GLU A 2 -27.08 -9.23 5.91
CA GLU A 2 -26.96 -8.15 6.87
C GLU A 2 -26.24 -6.98 6.20
N GLN A 3 -26.77 -5.78 6.36
CA GLN A 3 -26.18 -4.58 5.77
C GLN A 3 -24.88 -4.26 6.54
N LEU A 4 -23.72 -4.43 5.91
CA LEU A 4 -22.43 -4.09 6.50
C LEU A 4 -22.23 -2.58 6.46
N LEU A 5 -22.02 -1.99 7.63
CA LEU A 5 -21.75 -0.58 7.82
C LEU A 5 -20.26 -0.34 8.09
N LYS A 6 -19.77 0.83 7.75
CA LYS A 6 -18.42 1.27 8.07
C LYS A 6 -18.13 1.14 9.58
N SER A 7 -19.08 1.54 10.42
CA SER A 7 -18.99 1.47 11.88
C SER A 7 -18.81 0.05 12.44
N ASP A 8 -19.17 -0.99 11.67
CA ASP A 8 -18.93 -2.38 12.09
C ASP A 8 -17.45 -2.76 12.16
N PHE A 9 -16.58 -1.90 11.62
CA PHE A 9 -15.11 -2.05 11.58
C PHE A 9 -14.40 -1.01 12.45
N TYR A 10 -15.14 -0.40 13.37
CA TYR A 10 -14.59 0.51 14.35
C TYR A 10 -13.89 -0.26 15.49
N PHE A 11 -12.78 0.26 15.92
CA PHE A 11 -12.10 -0.08 17.18
C PHE A 11 -11.42 1.17 17.71
N ASP A 12 -11.24 1.24 19.02
CA ASP A 12 -10.55 2.36 19.65
C ASP A 12 -9.04 2.25 19.44
N LEU A 13 -8.45 3.27 18.83
CA LEU A 13 -7.01 3.32 18.53
C LEU A 13 -6.42 4.59 19.15
N PRO A 14 -5.64 4.47 20.23
CA PRO A 14 -4.89 5.58 20.79
C PRO A 14 -3.90 6.18 19.76
N GLU A 15 -3.89 7.50 19.64
CA GLU A 15 -3.08 8.21 18.65
C GLU A 15 -1.57 7.94 18.81
N GLU A 16 -1.12 7.76 20.06
CA GLU A 16 0.29 7.45 20.36
C GLU A 16 0.77 6.10 19.85
N LEU A 17 -0.14 5.20 19.45
CA LEU A 17 0.24 3.93 18.83
C LEU A 17 0.47 4.05 17.32
N ILE A 18 0.14 5.18 16.71
CA ILE A 18 0.40 5.44 15.29
C ILE A 18 1.88 5.75 15.11
N ALA A 19 2.61 4.83 14.48
CA ALA A 19 4.05 4.95 14.30
C ALA A 19 4.41 6.13 13.38
N GLN A 20 5.22 7.06 13.88
CA GLN A 20 5.67 8.23 13.14
C GLN A 20 7.02 7.98 12.45
N ASP A 21 7.85 7.12 13.01
CA ASP A 21 9.20 6.83 12.53
C ASP A 21 9.41 5.33 12.32
N PRO A 22 10.19 4.94 11.29
CA PRO A 22 10.59 3.55 11.11
C PRO A 22 11.56 3.11 12.21
N LEU A 23 11.52 1.84 12.58
CA LEU A 23 12.54 1.23 13.44
C LEU A 23 13.91 1.23 12.74
N GLU A 24 15.00 1.29 13.48
CA GLU A 24 16.35 1.26 12.92
C GLU A 24 16.61 -0.03 12.12
N ASP A 25 16.35 -1.20 12.71
CA ASP A 25 16.29 -2.49 12.00
C ASP A 25 14.85 -2.77 11.56
N ARG A 26 14.64 -2.88 10.24
CA ARG A 26 13.31 -3.14 9.63
C ARG A 26 12.65 -4.41 10.18
N SER A 27 13.44 -5.46 10.38
CA SER A 27 12.98 -6.77 10.83
C SER A 27 12.84 -6.90 12.34
N SER A 28 13.14 -5.84 13.11
CA SER A 28 12.94 -5.82 14.56
C SER A 28 11.51 -5.46 15.01
N SER A 29 10.59 -5.22 14.05
CA SER A 29 9.18 -5.03 14.34
C SER A 29 8.58 -6.28 14.99
N ARG A 30 7.48 -6.09 15.73
CA ARG A 30 6.71 -7.20 16.28
C ARG A 30 5.86 -7.85 15.20
N LEU A 31 5.51 -9.11 15.41
CA LEU A 31 4.61 -9.89 14.58
C LEU A 31 3.47 -10.43 15.44
N LEU A 32 2.24 -10.08 15.12
CA LEU A 32 1.06 -10.74 15.65
C LEU A 32 0.61 -11.81 14.65
N VAL A 33 0.58 -13.06 15.06
CA VAL A 33 0.12 -14.19 14.26
C VAL A 33 -1.33 -14.47 14.63
N LEU A 34 -2.22 -14.48 13.63
CA LEU A 34 -3.65 -14.75 13.79
C LEU A 34 -4.02 -16.00 13.03
N ASP A 35 -4.50 -17.03 13.74
CA ASP A 35 -5.19 -18.14 13.10
C ASP A 35 -6.54 -17.68 12.56
N LYS A 36 -6.71 -17.74 11.24
CA LYS A 36 -7.91 -17.26 10.59
C LYS A 36 -9.16 -18.10 10.87
N ASN A 37 -8.98 -19.36 11.31
CA ASN A 37 -10.09 -20.29 11.56
C ASN A 37 -10.57 -20.22 13.01
N THR A 38 -9.64 -20.14 13.97
CA THR A 38 -9.95 -20.15 15.41
C THR A 38 -10.03 -18.78 16.03
N GLY A 39 -9.31 -17.79 15.47
CA GLY A 39 -9.13 -16.46 16.05
C GLY A 39 -8.06 -16.40 17.13
N ASP A 40 -7.30 -17.49 17.33
CA ASP A 40 -6.18 -17.53 18.27
C ASP A 40 -5.06 -16.59 17.82
N VAL A 41 -4.42 -15.96 18.79
CA VAL A 41 -3.38 -14.95 18.58
C VAL A 41 -2.10 -15.37 19.28
N GLU A 42 -0.98 -15.24 18.56
CA GLU A 42 0.38 -15.41 19.09
C GLU A 42 1.19 -14.13 18.87
N HIS A 43 2.18 -13.88 19.75
CA HIS A 43 3.01 -12.68 19.71
C HIS A 43 4.48 -13.03 19.51
N HIS A 44 5.09 -12.49 18.45
CA HIS A 44 6.44 -12.81 18.02
C HIS A 44 7.21 -11.55 17.57
N GLY A 45 8.48 -11.71 17.20
CA GLY A 45 9.23 -10.77 16.38
C GLY A 45 9.03 -11.06 14.88
N PHE A 46 9.19 -10.07 14.02
CA PHE A 46 8.96 -10.28 12.58
C PHE A 46 9.90 -11.33 11.97
N LYS A 47 11.11 -11.49 12.50
CA LYS A 47 12.05 -12.51 12.03
C LYS A 47 11.53 -13.93 12.20
N ASP A 48 10.64 -14.15 13.17
CA ASP A 48 10.03 -15.45 13.46
C ASP A 48 9.01 -15.85 12.38
N ILE A 49 8.71 -14.97 11.42
CA ILE A 49 7.89 -15.32 10.24
C ILE A 49 8.44 -16.58 9.52
N LEU A 50 9.75 -16.80 9.60
CA LEU A 50 10.38 -17.99 9.04
C LEU A 50 9.82 -19.29 9.63
N GLU A 51 9.37 -19.32 10.87
CA GLU A 51 8.80 -20.49 11.52
C GLU A 51 7.44 -20.87 10.92
N TYR A 52 6.73 -19.89 10.36
CA TYR A 52 5.41 -20.04 9.76
C TYR A 52 5.42 -20.27 8.25
N LEU A 53 6.58 -20.18 7.60
CA LEU A 53 6.74 -20.44 6.17
C LEU A 53 7.22 -21.88 5.95
N HIS A 54 6.67 -22.57 4.95
CA HIS A 54 6.98 -23.97 4.66
C HIS A 54 7.57 -24.12 3.26
N GLU A 55 8.37 -25.16 3.08
CA GLU A 55 8.94 -25.52 1.77
C GLU A 55 7.82 -25.69 0.72
N GLY A 56 8.00 -25.02 -0.41
CA GLY A 56 7.07 -25.00 -1.52
C GLY A 56 6.01 -23.91 -1.45
N ASP A 57 5.87 -23.16 -0.35
CA ASP A 57 5.05 -21.94 -0.32
C ASP A 57 5.53 -20.93 -1.34
N CYS A 58 4.63 -20.06 -1.81
CA CYS A 58 4.95 -18.94 -2.67
C CYS A 58 4.64 -17.62 -1.95
N LEU A 59 5.68 -16.84 -1.65
CA LEU A 59 5.58 -15.51 -1.06
C LEU A 59 5.49 -14.47 -2.17
N VAL A 60 4.38 -13.74 -2.25
CA VAL A 60 4.14 -12.75 -3.31
C VAL A 60 4.34 -11.34 -2.78
N ILE A 61 5.29 -10.62 -3.38
CA ILE A 61 5.69 -9.27 -3.00
C ILE A 61 5.34 -8.26 -4.08
N ASN A 62 5.06 -7.01 -3.70
CA ASN A 62 4.82 -5.91 -4.63
C ASN A 62 6.11 -5.10 -4.81
N ASN A 63 6.69 -5.16 -6.01
CA ASN A 63 7.98 -4.54 -6.35
C ASN A 63 7.87 -3.09 -6.85
N THR A 64 6.72 -2.45 -6.64
CA THR A 64 6.55 -1.04 -6.99
C THR A 64 7.52 -0.15 -6.23
N LYS A 65 7.96 0.92 -6.88
CA LYS A 65 8.85 1.92 -6.29
C LYS A 65 8.15 3.27 -6.17
N VAL A 66 8.27 3.88 -5.00
CA VAL A 66 7.71 5.20 -4.74
C VAL A 66 8.55 6.26 -5.44
N ILE A 67 7.88 7.13 -6.18
CA ILE A 67 8.52 8.29 -6.81
C ILE A 67 8.55 9.42 -5.78
N PRO A 68 9.68 10.14 -5.59
CA PRO A 68 9.74 11.31 -4.72
C PRO A 68 9.04 12.49 -5.39
N ALA A 69 7.74 12.39 -5.56
CA ALA A 69 6.94 13.29 -6.38
C ALA A 69 6.24 14.41 -5.60
N ARG A 70 6.42 14.49 -4.27
CA ARG A 70 5.86 15.58 -3.47
C ARG A 70 6.67 16.85 -3.68
N LEU A 71 6.13 17.79 -4.46
CA LEU A 71 6.77 19.03 -4.84
C LEU A 71 6.28 20.18 -3.94
N MET A 72 7.22 20.91 -3.37
CA MET A 72 6.95 22.15 -2.64
C MET A 72 7.32 23.33 -3.54
N GLY A 73 6.33 24.12 -3.91
CA GLY A 73 6.51 25.27 -4.80
C GLY A 73 5.90 26.54 -4.23
N GLU A 74 6.14 27.63 -4.94
CA GLU A 74 5.64 28.95 -4.62
C GLU A 74 4.78 29.48 -5.76
N ARG A 75 3.60 30.01 -5.41
CA ARG A 75 2.74 30.68 -6.38
C ARG A 75 3.42 31.93 -6.91
N GLU A 76 3.56 32.04 -8.22
CA GLU A 76 4.08 33.23 -8.85
C GLU A 76 3.26 34.49 -8.47
N GLY A 77 3.95 35.60 -8.25
CA GLY A 77 3.37 36.88 -7.89
C GLY A 77 2.98 37.05 -6.42
N THR A 78 2.79 35.96 -5.65
CA THR A 78 2.41 36.08 -4.23
C THR A 78 3.38 35.38 -3.26
N GLY A 79 4.26 34.50 -3.74
CA GLY A 79 5.16 33.68 -2.89
C GLY A 79 4.43 32.69 -1.98
N ALA A 80 3.13 32.49 -2.19
CA ALA A 80 2.37 31.57 -1.33
C ALA A 80 2.80 30.11 -1.57
N SER A 81 3.19 29.42 -0.52
CA SER A 81 3.55 28.00 -0.59
C SER A 81 2.38 27.14 -1.06
N ILE A 82 2.66 26.25 -2.00
CA ILE A 82 1.73 25.27 -2.57
C ILE A 82 2.46 23.93 -2.67
N GLU A 83 1.85 22.90 -2.09
CA GLU A 83 2.26 21.52 -2.25
C GLU A 83 1.55 20.94 -3.48
N VAL A 84 2.30 20.29 -4.36
CA VAL A 84 1.78 19.60 -5.55
C VAL A 84 2.29 18.17 -5.54
N LEU A 85 1.39 17.22 -5.72
CA LEU A 85 1.72 15.81 -5.79
C LEU A 85 1.16 15.23 -7.10
N PRO A 86 2.01 15.01 -8.11
CA PRO A 86 1.64 14.32 -9.34
C PRO A 86 1.11 12.91 -9.08
N LEU A 87 -0.04 12.58 -9.66
CA LEU A 87 -0.71 11.29 -9.51
C LEU A 87 -0.64 10.45 -10.77
N LYS A 88 -1.03 11.07 -11.90
CA LYS A 88 -1.15 10.40 -13.18
C LYS A 88 -0.73 11.32 -14.32
N ARG A 89 0.23 10.88 -15.11
CA ARG A 89 0.63 11.57 -16.35
C ARG A 89 -0.44 11.39 -17.40
N LYS A 90 -0.80 12.47 -18.03
CA LYS A 90 -1.66 12.54 -19.24
C LYS A 90 -0.75 12.82 -20.45
N GLU A 91 -1.28 13.38 -21.49
CA GLU A 91 -0.52 13.77 -22.68
C GLU A 91 0.22 15.10 -22.46
N ASN A 92 1.31 15.32 -23.19
CA ASN A 92 2.04 16.59 -23.26
C ASN A 92 2.45 17.22 -21.92
N ASP A 93 3.00 16.39 -20.99
CA ASP A 93 3.43 16.82 -19.65
C ASP A 93 2.34 17.45 -18.79
N VAL A 94 1.10 17.17 -19.10
CA VAL A 94 -0.04 17.42 -18.23
C VAL A 94 -0.14 16.29 -17.22
N TRP A 95 -0.26 16.65 -15.95
CA TRP A 95 -0.43 15.71 -14.88
C TRP A 95 -1.70 16.00 -14.09
N GLU A 96 -2.43 14.95 -13.77
CA GLU A 96 -3.43 15.03 -12.71
C GLU A 96 -2.71 15.00 -11.37
N THR A 97 -3.02 15.97 -10.50
CA THR A 97 -2.26 16.24 -9.28
C THR A 97 -3.18 16.51 -8.10
N LEU A 98 -2.73 16.11 -6.90
CA LEU A 98 -3.26 16.68 -5.66
C LEU A 98 -2.53 17.99 -5.35
N VAL A 99 -3.29 18.98 -4.90
CA VAL A 99 -2.73 20.30 -4.57
C VAL A 99 -3.22 20.77 -3.21
N LYS A 100 -2.30 21.26 -2.38
CA LYS A 100 -2.60 21.77 -1.05
C LYS A 100 -1.87 23.10 -0.77
N PRO A 101 -2.59 24.17 -0.39
CA PRO A 101 -4.05 24.29 -0.30
C PRO A 101 -4.69 24.55 -1.66
N GLY A 102 -5.73 23.77 -2.02
CA GLY A 102 -6.40 23.85 -3.32
C GLY A 102 -7.01 25.21 -3.63
N LYS A 103 -7.40 25.98 -2.61
CA LYS A 103 -7.96 27.35 -2.77
C LYS A 103 -6.98 28.33 -3.42
N LYS A 104 -5.67 28.08 -3.31
CA LYS A 104 -4.60 28.93 -3.90
C LYS A 104 -4.24 28.53 -5.33
N ALA A 105 -4.67 27.36 -5.79
CA ALA A 105 -4.34 26.77 -7.09
C ALA A 105 -5.61 26.71 -7.98
N LYS A 106 -6.01 27.84 -8.51
CA LYS A 106 -7.10 27.97 -9.49
C LYS A 106 -6.54 27.87 -10.90
N PRO A 107 -7.35 27.53 -11.92
CA PRO A 107 -6.92 27.57 -13.31
C PRO A 107 -6.23 28.89 -13.66
N GLY A 108 -5.12 28.84 -14.40
CA GLY A 108 -4.23 29.95 -14.71
C GLY A 108 -3.19 30.29 -13.62
N THR A 109 -3.21 29.59 -12.47
CA THR A 109 -2.17 29.77 -11.44
C THR A 109 -0.87 29.12 -11.90
N LYS A 110 0.23 29.88 -11.85
CA LYS A 110 1.59 29.37 -12.05
C LYS A 110 2.29 29.14 -10.70
N ILE A 111 2.99 28.03 -10.61
CA ILE A 111 3.70 27.58 -9.43
C ILE A 111 5.14 27.29 -9.83
N SER A 112 6.09 27.92 -9.16
CA SER A 112 7.51 27.72 -9.38
C SER A 112 8.09 26.77 -8.34
N PHE A 113 8.87 25.80 -8.79
CA PHE A 113 9.57 24.83 -7.94
C PHE A 113 11.08 24.96 -8.18
N GLY A 114 11.88 24.89 -7.10
CA GLY A 114 13.33 24.91 -7.18
C GLY A 114 13.88 26.14 -7.89
N ASN A 115 13.37 27.34 -7.55
CA ASN A 115 13.78 28.61 -8.19
C ASN A 115 13.61 28.63 -9.73
N GLY A 116 12.53 28.02 -10.22
CA GLY A 116 12.21 28.00 -11.64
C GLY A 116 12.73 26.82 -12.43
N LEU A 117 13.35 25.84 -11.77
CA LEU A 117 13.79 24.60 -12.41
C LEU A 117 12.61 23.82 -13.00
N LEU A 118 11.44 23.91 -12.35
CA LEU A 118 10.19 23.36 -12.80
C LEU A 118 9.07 24.40 -12.61
N ILE A 119 8.26 24.63 -13.63
CA ILE A 119 7.09 25.50 -13.56
C ILE A 119 5.85 24.66 -13.83
N GLY A 120 4.83 24.76 -12.98
CA GLY A 120 3.54 24.14 -13.17
C GLY A 120 2.45 25.18 -13.38
N GLU A 121 1.67 25.08 -14.44
CA GLU A 121 0.48 25.90 -14.66
C GLU A 121 -0.77 25.07 -14.46
N VAL A 122 -1.64 25.51 -13.56
CA VAL A 122 -2.93 24.85 -13.32
C VAL A 122 -3.83 25.13 -14.52
N ILE A 123 -4.21 24.07 -15.25
CA ILE A 123 -5.06 24.17 -16.43
C ILE A 123 -6.54 24.07 -16.04
N ASP A 124 -6.87 23.06 -15.18
CA ASP A 124 -8.25 22.75 -14.85
C ASP A 124 -8.38 22.12 -13.46
N ILE A 125 -9.61 22.01 -12.99
CA ILE A 125 -10.00 21.30 -11.76
C ILE A 125 -10.88 20.13 -12.18
N VAL A 126 -10.45 18.92 -11.87
CA VAL A 126 -11.15 17.68 -12.21
C VAL A 126 -11.81 17.05 -10.99
N GLU A 127 -12.32 15.85 -11.16
CA GLU A 127 -12.99 15.08 -10.11
C GLU A 127 -12.22 15.07 -8.81
N GLU A 128 -12.93 14.97 -7.69
CA GLU A 128 -12.39 14.98 -6.32
C GLU A 128 -11.58 16.24 -5.95
N GLY A 129 -11.62 17.27 -6.79
CA GLY A 129 -10.87 18.51 -6.57
C GLY A 129 -9.39 18.40 -6.95
N ASN A 130 -8.97 17.38 -7.69
CA ASN A 130 -7.65 17.28 -8.28
C ASN A 130 -7.44 18.39 -9.31
N ARG A 131 -6.17 18.71 -9.61
CA ARG A 131 -5.80 19.72 -10.61
C ARG A 131 -5.14 19.03 -11.80
N LEU A 132 -5.44 19.51 -13.00
CA LEU A 132 -4.60 19.28 -14.15
C LEU A 132 -3.54 20.36 -14.18
N ILE A 133 -2.28 19.96 -14.12
CA ILE A 133 -1.13 20.86 -14.17
C ILE A 133 -0.28 20.52 -15.38
N GLN A 134 -0.04 21.51 -16.23
CA GLN A 134 0.94 21.47 -17.29
C GLN A 134 2.30 21.83 -16.71
N PHE A 135 3.26 20.93 -16.79
CA PHE A 135 4.65 21.20 -16.38
C PHE A 135 5.50 21.67 -17.55
N SER A 136 6.37 22.65 -17.27
CA SER A 136 7.36 23.19 -18.19
C SER A 136 8.73 23.12 -17.50
N TYR A 137 9.73 22.56 -18.18
CA TYR A 137 11.06 22.31 -17.64
C TYR A 137 12.06 22.10 -18.79
N GLU A 138 13.37 22.12 -18.47
CA GLU A 138 14.43 21.71 -19.37
C GLU A 138 15.06 20.39 -18.86
N GLY A 139 15.29 19.44 -19.75
CA GLY A 139 15.90 18.14 -19.42
C GLY A 139 14.90 17.01 -19.21
N ILE A 140 15.18 16.12 -18.25
CA ILE A 140 14.40 14.92 -17.95
C ILE A 140 13.56 15.16 -16.69
N PHE A 141 12.24 14.99 -16.80
CA PHE A 141 11.30 15.25 -15.71
C PHE A 141 11.59 14.43 -14.45
N GLU A 142 11.93 13.18 -14.63
CA GLU A 142 12.24 12.24 -13.55
C GLU A 142 13.49 12.68 -12.76
N GLU A 143 14.51 13.21 -13.41
CA GLU A 143 15.72 13.76 -12.77
C GLU A 143 15.37 15.02 -11.95
N ILE A 144 14.48 15.85 -12.47
CA ILE A 144 13.99 17.04 -11.77
C ILE A 144 13.18 16.65 -10.54
N LEU A 145 12.33 15.62 -10.65
CA LEU A 145 11.60 15.07 -9.51
C LEU A 145 12.55 14.53 -8.44
N ASP A 146 13.61 13.83 -8.82
CA ASP A 146 14.61 13.32 -7.87
C ASP A 146 15.32 14.45 -7.14
N GLN A 147 15.55 15.56 -7.81
CA GLN A 147 16.21 16.75 -7.24
C GLN A 147 15.28 17.55 -6.31
N LEU A 148 14.05 17.79 -6.73
CA LEU A 148 13.11 18.70 -6.04
C LEU A 148 12.12 17.97 -5.15
N GLY A 149 11.81 16.72 -5.47
CA GLY A 149 10.75 15.96 -4.85
C GLY A 149 11.10 15.43 -3.46
N GLN A 150 10.11 15.45 -2.62
CA GLN A 150 10.13 14.79 -1.32
C GLN A 150 9.35 13.49 -1.40
N MET A 151 9.69 12.53 -0.54
CA MET A 151 8.95 11.28 -0.41
C MET A 151 7.50 11.59 0.02
N PRO A 152 6.49 11.15 -0.73
CA PRO A 152 5.10 11.37 -0.36
C PRO A 152 4.71 10.42 0.78
N LEU A 153 4.80 10.91 2.00
CA LEU A 153 4.36 10.14 3.17
C LEU A 153 2.84 10.23 3.34
N PRO A 154 2.22 9.19 3.90
CA PRO A 154 0.82 9.24 4.27
C PRO A 154 0.50 10.41 5.22
N PRO A 155 -0.72 10.97 5.19
CA PRO A 155 -1.05 12.19 5.92
C PRO A 155 -0.98 12.07 7.45
N TYR A 156 -1.02 10.86 7.99
CA TYR A 156 -0.89 10.59 9.42
C TYR A 156 0.56 10.54 9.92
N ILE A 157 1.56 10.53 9.00
CA ILE A 157 2.97 10.69 9.33
C ILE A 157 3.30 12.18 9.24
N THR A 158 3.54 12.79 10.40
CA THR A 158 3.84 14.21 10.52
C THR A 158 5.34 14.49 10.67
N HIS A 159 6.11 13.47 11.04
CA HIS A 159 7.56 13.55 11.12
C HIS A 159 8.21 13.51 9.74
N GLN A 160 9.27 14.29 9.58
CA GLN A 160 10.07 14.27 8.35
C GLN A 160 11.07 13.11 8.41
N LEU A 161 11.08 12.27 7.38
CA LEU A 161 12.07 11.20 7.28
C LEU A 161 13.48 11.78 7.08
N GLN A 162 14.43 11.32 7.89
CA GLN A 162 15.85 11.64 7.72
C GLN A 162 16.45 10.91 6.50
N ASP A 163 16.05 9.65 6.29
CA ASP A 163 16.42 8.84 5.12
C ASP A 163 15.18 8.46 4.33
N LYS A 164 15.03 9.03 3.15
CA LYS A 164 13.90 8.77 2.25
C LYS A 164 13.81 7.30 1.81
N ASN A 165 14.93 6.55 1.81
CA ASN A 165 14.94 5.13 1.46
C ASN A 165 14.23 4.25 2.51
N ARG A 166 13.95 4.77 3.69
CA ARG A 166 13.20 4.06 4.72
C ARG A 166 11.73 3.86 4.34
N TYR A 167 11.19 4.67 3.43
CA TYR A 167 9.85 4.50 2.85
C TYR A 167 9.91 3.83 1.47
N GLN A 168 10.81 2.87 1.31
CA GLN A 168 10.98 2.00 0.14
C GLN A 168 11.23 0.56 0.61
N THR A 169 10.68 -0.41 -0.10
CA THR A 169 11.05 -1.82 0.11
C THR A 169 12.45 -2.08 -0.46
N VAL A 170 13.15 -3.07 0.08
CA VAL A 170 14.50 -3.44 -0.39
C VAL A 170 14.49 -4.08 -1.79
N TYR A 171 13.31 -4.39 -2.30
CA TYR A 171 13.08 -5.00 -3.62
C TYR A 171 12.30 -4.10 -4.58
N ALA A 172 12.17 -2.81 -4.28
CA ALA A 172 11.50 -1.85 -5.15
C ALA A 172 12.22 -1.72 -6.50
N LYS A 173 11.49 -1.87 -7.61
CA LYS A 173 12.03 -1.88 -8.99
C LYS A 173 11.34 -0.88 -9.91
N HIS A 174 10.01 -0.91 -9.98
CA HIS A 174 9.22 -0.20 -10.99
C HIS A 174 8.67 1.10 -10.45
N ASP A 175 9.20 2.21 -10.93
CA ASP A 175 8.74 3.56 -10.58
C ASP A 175 7.28 3.77 -10.98
N GLY A 176 6.51 4.50 -10.16
CA GLY A 176 5.12 4.85 -10.48
C GLY A 176 4.18 4.94 -9.27
N SER A 177 4.65 4.60 -8.08
CA SER A 177 3.81 4.58 -6.88
C SER A 177 3.87 5.90 -6.11
N ALA A 178 2.72 6.33 -5.61
CA ALA A 178 2.63 7.45 -4.68
C ALA A 178 2.79 7.01 -3.20
N ALA A 179 2.77 5.70 -2.92
CA ALA A 179 2.97 5.15 -1.58
C ALA A 179 3.67 3.80 -1.62
N ALA A 180 4.42 3.49 -0.57
CA ALA A 180 5.10 2.20 -0.44
C ALA A 180 4.12 1.07 -0.08
N PRO A 181 4.36 -0.17 -0.56
CA PRO A 181 3.66 -1.36 -0.06
C PRO A 181 4.23 -1.73 1.33
N THR A 182 3.68 -1.10 2.37
CA THR A 182 4.32 -0.96 3.69
C THR A 182 4.57 -2.27 4.43
N ALA A 183 3.77 -3.32 4.18
CA ALA A 183 4.05 -4.66 4.72
C ALA A 183 5.41 -5.22 4.24
N GLY A 184 5.87 -4.79 3.07
CA GLY A 184 7.19 -5.15 2.55
C GLY A 184 8.36 -4.44 3.24
N LEU A 185 8.09 -3.37 3.99
CA LEU A 185 9.14 -2.63 4.70
C LEU A 185 9.79 -3.42 5.84
N HIS A 186 9.15 -4.47 6.33
CA HIS A 186 9.69 -5.35 7.37
C HIS A 186 10.81 -6.27 6.87
N PHE A 187 10.84 -6.54 5.57
CA PHE A 187 11.84 -7.43 4.99
C PHE A 187 13.19 -6.76 4.78
N THR A 188 14.24 -7.50 5.11
CA THR A 188 15.63 -7.18 4.74
C THR A 188 16.10 -8.13 3.63
N PRO A 189 17.19 -7.81 2.90
CA PRO A 189 17.76 -8.74 1.93
C PRO A 189 18.14 -10.10 2.56
N GLU A 190 18.66 -10.08 3.78
CA GLU A 190 19.06 -11.29 4.54
C GLU A 190 17.84 -12.17 4.88
N LEU A 191 16.73 -11.52 5.32
CA LEU A 191 15.50 -12.26 5.63
C LEU A 191 14.89 -12.88 4.36
N LEU A 192 14.88 -12.14 3.24
CA LEU A 192 14.41 -12.68 1.95
C LEU A 192 15.31 -13.84 1.47
N GLN A 193 16.61 -13.76 1.70
CA GLN A 193 17.52 -14.86 1.39
C GLN A 193 17.21 -16.09 2.25
N ALA A 194 16.99 -15.92 3.56
CA ALA A 194 16.59 -17.01 4.45
C ALA A 194 15.26 -17.65 4.06
N VAL A 195 14.28 -16.85 3.57
CA VAL A 195 13.01 -17.34 3.00
C VAL A 195 13.28 -18.28 1.81
N LYS A 196 14.16 -17.87 0.89
CA LYS A 196 14.53 -18.71 -0.27
C LYS A 196 15.26 -19.97 0.13
N GLU A 197 16.18 -19.89 1.09
CA GLU A 197 16.93 -21.04 1.62
C GLU A 197 16.03 -22.07 2.30
N LYS A 198 14.89 -21.62 2.84
CA LYS A 198 13.85 -22.49 3.38
C LYS A 198 13.02 -23.21 2.30
N GLY A 199 13.28 -22.95 1.02
CA GLY A 199 12.54 -23.55 -0.10
C GLY A 199 11.21 -22.85 -0.42
N VAL A 200 11.04 -21.61 0.02
CA VAL A 200 9.88 -20.76 -0.32
C VAL A 200 10.20 -20.01 -1.60
N GLU A 201 9.31 -20.11 -2.60
CA GLU A 201 9.42 -19.35 -3.83
C GLU A 201 9.01 -17.91 -3.59
N ILE A 202 9.74 -16.93 -4.17
CA ILE A 202 9.35 -15.53 -4.13
C ILE A 202 8.90 -15.11 -5.52
N ALA A 203 7.65 -14.66 -5.63
CA ALA A 203 7.07 -14.09 -6.82
C ALA A 203 6.84 -12.58 -6.66
N GLU A 204 7.05 -11.84 -7.73
CA GLU A 204 6.92 -10.39 -7.75
C GLU A 204 5.70 -9.97 -8.59
N VAL A 205 4.90 -9.07 -8.06
CA VAL A 205 3.85 -8.38 -8.79
C VAL A 205 4.09 -6.87 -8.70
N THR A 206 3.51 -6.10 -9.60
CA THR A 206 3.55 -4.65 -9.53
C THR A 206 2.13 -4.12 -9.33
N LEU A 207 1.92 -3.28 -8.33
CA LEU A 207 0.75 -2.42 -8.23
C LEU A 207 1.22 -1.03 -7.78
N HIS A 208 0.93 -0.04 -8.59
CA HIS A 208 1.24 1.35 -8.25
C HIS A 208 0.16 1.91 -7.34
N VAL A 209 0.53 2.08 -6.06
CA VAL A 209 -0.39 2.56 -5.02
C VAL A 209 -0.69 4.04 -5.24
N GLY A 210 -1.97 4.36 -5.39
CA GLY A 210 -2.45 5.74 -5.41
C GLY A 210 -2.67 6.30 -4.00
N LEU A 211 -2.67 7.62 -3.87
CA LEU A 211 -2.96 8.29 -2.58
C LEU A 211 -4.40 8.09 -2.10
N GLY A 212 -5.29 7.65 -2.97
CA GLY A 212 -6.65 7.31 -2.61
C GLY A 212 -6.75 6.26 -1.50
N THR A 213 -5.75 5.37 -1.40
CA THR A 213 -5.68 4.33 -0.36
C THR A 213 -5.66 4.90 1.07
N PHE A 214 -5.20 6.15 1.25
CA PHE A 214 -5.16 6.82 2.54
C PHE A 214 -6.37 7.71 2.82
N ARG A 215 -7.34 7.78 1.90
CA ARG A 215 -8.55 8.55 2.11
C ARG A 215 -9.52 7.78 3.00
N PRO A 216 -10.15 8.44 3.98
CA PRO A 216 -11.19 7.80 4.79
C PRO A 216 -12.36 7.36 3.91
N VAL A 217 -12.97 6.24 4.25
CA VAL A 217 -14.26 5.82 3.68
C VAL A 217 -15.31 6.85 4.07
N LYS A 218 -15.96 7.48 3.09
CA LYS A 218 -16.97 8.51 3.33
C LYS A 218 -18.36 7.93 3.51
N GLU A 219 -18.63 6.84 2.81
CA GLU A 219 -19.93 6.21 2.77
C GLU A 219 -20.15 5.33 4.00
N ASP A 220 -21.29 5.47 4.67
CA ASP A 220 -21.63 4.63 5.81
C ASP A 220 -21.99 3.21 5.38
N ASN A 221 -22.66 3.05 4.24
CA ASN A 221 -22.96 1.76 3.65
C ASN A 221 -21.83 1.36 2.70
N LEU A 222 -21.17 0.24 2.98
CA LEU A 222 -20.02 -0.25 2.21
C LEU A 222 -20.34 -0.51 0.74
N LEU A 223 -21.58 -0.89 0.41
CA LEU A 223 -22.00 -1.16 -0.97
C LEU A 223 -21.96 0.09 -1.87
N ASN A 224 -21.95 1.28 -1.28
CA ASN A 224 -21.88 2.55 -2.00
C ASN A 224 -20.44 3.08 -2.14
N HIS A 225 -19.46 2.39 -1.54
CA HIS A 225 -18.07 2.81 -1.59
C HIS A 225 -17.44 2.42 -2.94
N HIS A 226 -16.78 3.38 -3.59
CA HIS A 226 -16.01 3.17 -4.81
C HIS A 226 -14.52 3.26 -4.50
N MET A 227 -13.79 2.21 -4.87
CA MET A 227 -12.34 2.18 -4.75
C MET A 227 -11.69 3.02 -5.84
N HIS A 228 -10.57 3.64 -5.51
CA HIS A 228 -9.73 4.28 -6.52
C HIS A 228 -9.10 3.25 -7.44
N SER A 229 -9.00 3.61 -8.71
CA SER A 229 -8.38 2.76 -9.74
C SER A 229 -6.86 2.79 -9.60
N GLU A 230 -6.23 1.62 -9.52
CA GLU A 230 -4.76 1.47 -9.41
C GLU A 230 -4.26 0.52 -10.50
N PHE A 231 -3.13 0.90 -11.12
CA PHE A 231 -2.52 0.09 -12.17
C PHE A 231 -1.75 -1.09 -11.58
N TYR A 232 -1.94 -2.27 -12.16
CA TYR A 232 -1.17 -3.47 -11.82
C TYR A 232 -0.58 -4.16 -13.04
N ASN A 233 0.47 -4.94 -12.81
CA ASN A 233 1.13 -5.79 -13.79
C ASN A 233 1.61 -7.10 -13.16
N ILE A 234 1.45 -8.21 -13.87
CA ILE A 234 2.01 -9.52 -13.55
C ILE A 234 2.71 -10.05 -14.80
N GLU A 235 3.99 -10.41 -14.65
CA GLU A 235 4.75 -11.07 -15.71
C GLU A 235 4.48 -12.58 -15.74
N GLN A 236 4.66 -13.22 -16.90
CA GLN A 236 4.36 -14.65 -17.05
C GLN A 236 5.21 -15.52 -16.13
N SER A 237 6.49 -15.23 -15.99
CA SER A 237 7.38 -15.96 -15.07
C SER A 237 6.89 -15.94 -13.63
N GLU A 238 6.32 -14.82 -13.20
CA GLU A 238 5.81 -14.65 -11.83
C GLU A 238 4.46 -15.36 -11.66
N ALA A 239 3.58 -15.26 -12.65
CA ALA A 239 2.33 -16.02 -12.69
C ALA A 239 2.61 -17.54 -12.61
N ASP A 240 3.60 -18.04 -13.35
CA ASP A 240 3.98 -19.45 -13.36
C ASP A 240 4.45 -19.94 -11.99
N LYS A 241 5.24 -19.15 -11.25
CA LYS A 241 5.67 -19.47 -9.87
C LYS A 241 4.46 -19.64 -8.93
N ILE A 242 3.53 -18.69 -8.98
CA ILE A 242 2.32 -18.69 -8.13
C ILE A 242 1.42 -19.88 -8.48
N ASN A 243 1.18 -20.10 -9.77
CA ASN A 243 0.38 -21.22 -10.26
C ASN A 243 0.99 -22.57 -9.87
N LYS A 244 2.31 -22.70 -9.95
CA LYS A 244 3.04 -23.92 -9.55
C LYS A 244 2.80 -24.25 -8.08
N ALA A 245 2.90 -23.28 -7.18
CA ALA A 245 2.63 -23.49 -5.78
C ALA A 245 1.17 -23.92 -5.54
N LYS A 246 0.24 -23.21 -6.17
CA LYS A 246 -1.21 -23.51 -6.07
C LYS A 246 -1.55 -24.91 -6.57
N LEU A 247 -1.04 -25.31 -7.75
CA LEU A 247 -1.26 -26.64 -8.31
C LEU A 247 -0.63 -27.77 -7.47
N ALA A 248 0.45 -27.46 -6.75
CA ALA A 248 1.07 -28.38 -5.81
C ALA A 248 0.37 -28.45 -4.44
N GLY A 249 -0.75 -27.73 -4.25
CA GLY A 249 -1.46 -27.67 -2.97
C GLY A 249 -0.69 -26.92 -1.88
N LYS A 250 0.26 -26.06 -2.29
CA LYS A 250 1.06 -25.21 -1.40
C LYS A 250 0.42 -23.84 -1.26
N ARG A 251 0.78 -23.13 -0.19
CA ARG A 251 0.17 -21.85 0.13
C ARG A 251 0.71 -20.73 -0.75
N VAL A 252 -0.20 -19.85 -1.16
CA VAL A 252 0.15 -18.54 -1.73
C VAL A 252 -0.01 -17.50 -0.63
N ILE A 253 1.11 -16.91 -0.21
CA ILE A 253 1.19 -15.95 0.89
C ILE A 253 1.42 -14.56 0.32
N SER A 254 0.45 -13.69 0.50
CA SER A 254 0.55 -12.31 0.01
C SER A 254 1.26 -11.41 1.02
N VAL A 255 2.20 -10.60 0.57
CA VAL A 255 2.82 -9.54 1.36
C VAL A 255 2.15 -8.21 1.02
N GLY A 256 1.30 -7.75 1.93
CA GLY A 256 0.52 -6.53 1.81
C GLY A 256 -0.80 -6.70 1.08
N THR A 257 -1.71 -5.81 1.40
CA THR A 257 -3.04 -5.71 0.77
C THR A 257 -2.96 -5.36 -0.72
N THR A 258 -1.89 -4.71 -1.15
CA THR A 258 -1.64 -4.38 -2.56
C THR A 258 -1.35 -5.62 -3.40
N SER A 259 -0.49 -6.54 -2.92
CA SER A 259 -0.27 -7.83 -3.58
C SER A 259 -1.55 -8.66 -3.61
N THR A 260 -2.31 -8.68 -2.50
CA THR A 260 -3.63 -9.34 -2.44
C THR A 260 -4.57 -8.82 -3.52
N ARG A 261 -4.73 -7.51 -3.60
CA ARG A 261 -5.64 -6.89 -4.58
C ARG A 261 -5.20 -7.16 -6.02
N THR A 262 -3.90 -7.19 -6.28
CA THR A 262 -3.37 -7.57 -7.60
C THR A 262 -3.74 -8.99 -7.96
N LEU A 263 -3.45 -9.94 -7.09
CA LEU A 263 -3.70 -11.36 -7.31
C LEU A 263 -5.18 -11.66 -7.52
N GLU A 264 -6.02 -11.14 -6.63
CA GLU A 264 -7.46 -11.38 -6.69
C GLU A 264 -8.15 -10.70 -7.89
N SER A 265 -7.57 -9.59 -8.40
CA SER A 265 -8.06 -8.91 -9.61
C SER A 265 -7.65 -9.63 -10.89
N ALA A 266 -6.45 -10.21 -10.92
CA ALA A 266 -5.86 -10.82 -12.11
C ALA A 266 -6.27 -12.27 -12.33
N ALA A 267 -6.74 -12.95 -11.28
CA ALA A 267 -7.06 -14.36 -11.32
C ALA A 267 -8.33 -14.66 -12.09
N ASP A 268 -8.31 -15.77 -12.82
CA ASP A 268 -9.50 -16.35 -13.43
C ASP A 268 -10.44 -16.99 -12.37
N GLU A 269 -11.52 -17.62 -12.82
CA GLU A 269 -12.52 -18.28 -11.94
C GLU A 269 -11.93 -19.43 -11.12
N ASN A 270 -10.86 -20.07 -11.62
CA ASN A 270 -10.15 -21.16 -10.95
C ASN A 270 -9.01 -20.66 -10.06
N GLY A 271 -8.81 -19.35 -9.98
CA GLY A 271 -7.73 -18.72 -9.24
C GLY A 271 -6.36 -18.87 -9.91
N MET A 272 -6.32 -19.13 -11.22
CA MET A 272 -5.09 -19.21 -12.00
C MET A 272 -4.73 -17.86 -12.58
N LEU A 273 -3.44 -17.60 -12.70
CA LEU A 273 -2.88 -16.34 -13.17
C LEU A 273 -2.21 -16.51 -14.55
N LYS A 274 -2.18 -15.45 -15.31
CA LYS A 274 -1.39 -15.32 -16.54
C LYS A 274 -0.77 -13.92 -16.61
N ALA A 275 0.19 -13.73 -17.50
CA ALA A 275 0.71 -12.39 -17.77
C ALA A 275 -0.43 -11.45 -18.12
N CYS A 276 -0.53 -10.36 -17.39
CA CYS A 276 -1.55 -9.34 -17.62
C CYS A 276 -1.14 -8.01 -16.98
N SER A 277 -1.69 -6.95 -17.52
CA SER A 277 -1.69 -5.63 -16.90
C SER A 277 -3.07 -5.01 -17.00
N GLY A 278 -3.41 -4.17 -16.06
CA GLY A 278 -4.72 -3.55 -16.05
C GLY A 278 -4.90 -2.56 -14.90
N TRP A 279 -6.13 -2.15 -14.70
CA TRP A 279 -6.54 -1.28 -13.61
C TRP A 279 -7.47 -2.04 -12.69
N THR A 280 -7.29 -1.91 -11.38
CA THR A 280 -8.14 -2.54 -10.37
C THR A 280 -8.82 -1.51 -9.50
N GLU A 281 -10.10 -1.74 -9.27
CA GLU A 281 -10.95 -1.05 -8.31
C GLU A 281 -11.55 -2.06 -7.32
N ILE A 282 -10.90 -3.22 -7.19
CA ILE A 282 -11.42 -4.31 -6.35
C ILE A 282 -11.58 -3.85 -4.91
N PHE A 283 -12.79 -4.02 -4.39
CA PHE A 283 -13.13 -3.79 -3.00
C PHE A 283 -13.40 -5.14 -2.32
N ILE A 284 -12.50 -5.53 -1.43
CA ILE A 284 -12.57 -6.79 -0.68
C ILE A 284 -13.08 -6.49 0.72
N TYR A 285 -14.20 -7.12 1.08
CA TYR A 285 -14.85 -6.99 2.38
C TYR A 285 -15.51 -8.33 2.77
N PRO A 286 -15.98 -8.53 4.01
CA PRO A 286 -16.58 -9.80 4.44
C PRO A 286 -17.66 -10.32 3.50
N GLY A 287 -17.53 -11.59 3.11
CA GLY A 287 -18.33 -12.26 2.08
C GLY A 287 -17.57 -12.48 0.77
N TYR A 288 -16.42 -11.80 0.57
CA TYR A 288 -15.53 -12.05 -0.57
C TYR A 288 -14.92 -13.45 -0.48
N GLN A 289 -14.90 -14.16 -1.60
CA GLN A 289 -14.28 -15.49 -1.71
C GLN A 289 -12.91 -15.35 -2.37
N PHE A 290 -11.85 -15.54 -1.58
CA PHE A 290 -10.49 -15.47 -2.09
C PHE A 290 -10.22 -16.62 -3.06
N LYS A 291 -9.64 -16.29 -4.21
CA LYS A 291 -9.36 -17.25 -5.28
C LYS A 291 -7.89 -17.69 -5.28
N VAL A 292 -6.99 -16.83 -4.84
CA VAL A 292 -5.54 -17.03 -4.95
C VAL A 292 -4.86 -17.18 -3.62
N ILE A 293 -5.07 -16.23 -2.70
CA ILE A 293 -4.29 -16.19 -1.47
C ILE A 293 -4.81 -17.13 -0.39
N ASP A 294 -3.89 -17.77 0.32
CA ASP A 294 -4.15 -18.62 1.49
C ASP A 294 -3.84 -17.89 2.79
N ALA A 295 -2.83 -17.02 2.78
CA ALA A 295 -2.34 -16.28 3.93
C ALA A 295 -1.90 -14.87 3.55
N LEU A 296 -1.79 -13.99 4.53
CA LEU A 296 -1.48 -12.57 4.35
C LEU A 296 -0.51 -12.09 5.43
N ILE A 297 0.58 -11.44 5.02
CA ILE A 297 1.42 -10.61 5.87
C ILE A 297 1.00 -9.16 5.62
N THR A 298 0.67 -8.42 6.67
CA THR A 298 0.19 -7.04 6.54
C THR A 298 0.56 -6.20 7.76
N ASN A 299 0.44 -4.87 7.67
CA ASN A 299 0.49 -3.97 8.82
C ASN A 299 -0.87 -3.92 9.52
N PHE A 300 -0.92 -3.31 10.71
CA PHE A 300 -2.17 -2.92 11.33
C PHE A 300 -2.76 -1.69 10.61
N HIS A 301 -4.07 -1.70 10.41
CA HIS A 301 -4.79 -0.71 9.61
C HIS A 301 -5.66 0.22 10.47
N LEU A 302 -6.11 1.34 9.88
CA LEU A 302 -7.01 2.31 10.52
C LEU A 302 -8.37 1.71 10.81
N PRO A 303 -9.01 2.13 11.92
CA PRO A 303 -10.44 1.89 12.13
C PRO A 303 -11.25 2.34 10.91
N GLU A 304 -12.29 1.59 10.58
CA GLU A 304 -13.24 1.91 9.51
C GLU A 304 -12.62 2.03 8.10
N SER A 305 -11.39 1.56 7.90
CA SER A 305 -10.71 1.60 6.59
C SER A 305 -11.08 0.40 5.71
N THR A 306 -10.96 0.57 4.39
CA THR A 306 -11.11 -0.53 3.43
C THR A 306 -10.12 -1.67 3.69
N LEU A 307 -8.99 -1.37 4.31
CA LEU A 307 -7.95 -2.36 4.59
C LEU A 307 -8.31 -3.25 5.80
N VAL A 308 -8.93 -2.69 6.85
CA VAL A 308 -9.44 -3.54 7.94
C VAL A 308 -10.60 -4.41 7.48
N MET A 309 -11.37 -3.94 6.48
CA MET A 309 -12.42 -4.74 5.84
C MET A 309 -11.85 -5.91 5.05
N LEU A 310 -10.74 -5.70 4.31
CA LEU A 310 -10.04 -6.75 3.57
C LEU A 310 -9.51 -7.86 4.50
N VAL A 311 -8.82 -7.48 5.58
CA VAL A 311 -8.30 -8.48 6.53
C VAL A 311 -9.45 -9.20 7.25
N SER A 312 -10.56 -8.51 7.49
CA SER A 312 -11.79 -9.10 8.04
C SER A 312 -12.46 -10.08 7.07
N ALA A 313 -12.33 -9.86 5.77
CA ALA A 313 -12.81 -10.82 4.76
C ALA A 313 -12.01 -12.13 4.81
N LEU A 314 -10.70 -12.07 5.13
CA LEU A 314 -9.83 -13.25 5.18
C LEU A 314 -10.00 -14.08 6.46
N ALA A 315 -10.11 -13.43 7.62
CA ALA A 315 -10.07 -14.10 8.92
C ALA A 315 -11.39 -14.03 9.71
N GLY A 316 -12.39 -13.33 9.18
CA GLY A 316 -13.61 -13.01 9.93
C GLY A 316 -13.48 -11.74 10.75
N ARG A 317 -14.54 -10.92 10.74
CA ARG A 317 -14.56 -9.61 11.41
C ARG A 317 -14.28 -9.71 12.91
N GLU A 318 -14.91 -10.67 13.59
CA GLU A 318 -14.76 -10.82 15.04
C GLU A 318 -13.34 -11.19 15.44
N HIS A 319 -12.71 -12.13 14.72
CA HIS A 319 -11.33 -12.52 14.96
C HIS A 319 -10.37 -11.33 14.77
N VAL A 320 -10.57 -10.58 13.68
CA VAL A 320 -9.72 -9.40 13.39
C VAL A 320 -9.89 -8.32 14.44
N LEU A 321 -11.12 -7.95 14.80
CA LEU A 321 -11.35 -6.91 15.80
C LEU A 321 -10.83 -7.31 17.19
N ASN A 322 -10.95 -8.60 17.54
CA ASN A 322 -10.37 -9.13 18.78
C ASN A 322 -8.82 -9.08 18.75
N ALA A 323 -8.21 -9.47 17.63
CA ALA A 323 -6.75 -9.35 17.47
C ALA A 323 -6.26 -7.91 17.54
N TYR A 324 -7.00 -6.96 16.94
CA TYR A 324 -6.69 -5.53 17.00
C TYR A 324 -6.83 -4.97 18.42
N LYS A 325 -7.85 -5.39 19.18
CA LYS A 325 -7.99 -5.04 20.60
C LYS A 325 -6.79 -5.52 21.39
N GLN A 326 -6.38 -6.77 21.24
CA GLN A 326 -5.17 -7.30 21.89
C GLN A 326 -3.92 -6.52 21.46
N ALA A 327 -3.78 -6.17 20.16
CA ALA A 327 -2.66 -5.36 19.68
C ALA A 327 -2.60 -3.98 20.35
N VAL A 328 -3.75 -3.33 20.57
CA VAL A 328 -3.82 -2.05 21.31
C VAL A 328 -3.43 -2.24 22.77
N GLU A 329 -3.96 -3.25 23.45
CA GLU A 329 -3.64 -3.58 24.85
C GLU A 329 -2.15 -3.89 25.04
N GLU A 330 -1.55 -4.64 24.10
CA GLU A 330 -0.13 -5.00 24.06
C GLU A 330 0.76 -3.90 23.47
N ARG A 331 0.19 -2.74 23.14
CA ARG A 331 0.89 -1.56 22.61
C ARG A 331 1.70 -1.85 21.35
N TYR A 332 1.11 -2.57 20.40
CA TYR A 332 1.65 -2.66 19.05
C TYR A 332 1.65 -1.30 18.37
N ARG A 333 2.57 -1.12 17.43
CA ARG A 333 2.67 0.08 16.59
C ARG A 333 1.80 -0.10 15.35
N PHE A 334 1.05 0.93 15.00
CA PHE A 334 0.08 0.89 13.91
C PHE A 334 0.57 1.63 12.67
N PHE A 335 0.03 1.29 11.52
CA PHE A 335 0.22 1.86 10.18
C PHE A 335 1.56 1.58 9.52
N SER A 336 1.98 2.48 8.58
CA SER A 336 3.06 2.28 7.63
C SER A 336 4.40 1.89 8.25
N PHE A 337 4.75 2.49 9.38
CA PHE A 337 5.97 2.17 10.13
C PHE A 337 5.70 1.36 11.39
N GLY A 338 4.49 0.83 11.49
CA GLY A 338 4.07 0.00 12.62
C GLY A 338 4.60 -1.43 12.55
N ASP A 339 3.99 -2.27 13.36
CA ASP A 339 4.26 -3.69 13.44
C ASP A 339 3.46 -4.50 12.41
N ALA A 340 3.72 -5.79 12.32
CA ALA A 340 3.14 -6.68 11.33
C ALA A 340 2.11 -7.64 11.93
N MET A 341 1.20 -8.11 11.07
CA MET A 341 0.35 -9.26 11.29
C MET A 341 0.67 -10.34 10.26
N PHE A 342 0.59 -11.60 10.66
CA PHE A 342 0.49 -12.75 9.78
C PHE A 342 -0.83 -13.46 10.02
N ILE A 343 -1.63 -13.59 8.98
CA ILE A 343 -2.98 -14.18 9.02
C ILE A 343 -2.97 -15.43 8.16
N ALA A 344 -3.16 -16.60 8.77
CA ALA A 344 -3.07 -17.89 8.10
C ALA A 344 -3.97 -18.95 8.76
N ASP A 345 -4.13 -20.07 8.10
CA ASP A 345 -4.56 -21.33 8.71
C ASP A 345 -3.32 -21.99 9.33
N LEU A 346 -3.21 -21.95 10.64
CA LEU A 346 -2.03 -22.48 11.36
C LEU A 346 -2.05 -24.00 11.49
N SER A 347 -3.13 -24.68 11.06
CA SER A 347 -3.19 -26.14 11.04
C SER A 347 -2.52 -26.78 9.80
N LYS A 348 -2.09 -25.95 8.85
CA LYS A 348 -1.49 -26.37 7.56
C LYS A 348 -0.02 -26.11 7.46
#